data_3ab1baed3903a7c5ba63de52ca832d99
#
_entry.id   3ab1baed3903a7c5ba63de52ca832d99
#
_cell.length_a   1.000
_cell.length_b   1.000
_cell.length_c   1.000
_cell.angle_alpha   90.00
_cell.angle_beta   90.00
_cell.angle_gamma   90.00
#
_symmetry.space_group_name_H-M   'P 1'
#
loop_
_entity.id
_entity.type
_entity.pdbx_description
1 polymer ?
#
loop_
_entity_poly.entity_id
_entity_poly.type
_entity_poly.pdbx_seq_one_letter_code
_entity_poly.pdbx_strand_id
1 'polypeptide(L)'
;MKKITKLAEESNYTAIDLGNLEDLMNYSLIHPVNKQEIEGKVFLKEATKATGSEISFNALPPKTEQPYFHIHYKNEETYIILKGYGFFQVDGEYFDIKEGSVIRVAPEGIRGIKNDSEEAMIYLVVQSKENSLEEYTTNDGERVPFEPKWKE
;
A
#
# COMPACT_ATOMS: atom_id res chain seq x y z
N MET A 1 -0.98 -16.28 -12.62
CA MET A 1 -1.11 -14.89 -12.12
C MET A 1 -2.33 -14.82 -11.23
N LYS A 2 -2.15 -14.43 -9.98
CA LYS A 2 -3.23 -14.25 -9.01
C LYS A 2 -4.06 -13.02 -9.37
N LYS A 3 -5.36 -13.06 -9.09
CA LYS A 3 -6.28 -11.94 -9.40
C LYS A 3 -7.06 -11.56 -8.16
N ILE A 4 -7.37 -10.28 -8.04
CA ILE A 4 -8.27 -9.75 -7.02
C ILE A 4 -9.65 -10.37 -7.20
N THR A 5 -10.24 -10.87 -6.11
CA THR A 5 -11.60 -11.39 -6.08
C THR A 5 -12.54 -10.31 -5.54
N LYS A 6 -13.62 -10.03 -6.26
CA LYS A 6 -14.69 -9.17 -5.74
C LYS A 6 -15.57 -9.99 -4.80
N LEU A 7 -15.74 -9.53 -3.57
CA LEU A 7 -16.61 -10.14 -2.56
C LEU A 7 -18.03 -9.60 -2.63
N ALA A 8 -18.16 -8.27 -2.72
CA ALA A 8 -19.44 -7.58 -2.77
C ALA A 8 -19.26 -6.15 -3.28
N GLU A 9 -20.35 -5.59 -3.83
CA GLU A 9 -20.38 -4.20 -4.27
C GLU A 9 -21.81 -3.69 -4.28
N GLU A 10 -22.01 -2.52 -3.70
CA GLU A 10 -23.26 -1.75 -3.71
C GLU A 10 -22.92 -0.27 -3.88
N SER A 11 -23.92 0.60 -3.80
CA SER A 11 -23.74 2.04 -4.03
C SER A 11 -22.73 2.72 -3.10
N ASN A 12 -22.60 2.22 -1.87
CA ASN A 12 -21.77 2.85 -0.82
C ASN A 12 -20.50 2.08 -0.48
N TYR A 13 -20.28 0.92 -1.06
CA TYR A 13 -19.07 0.13 -0.78
C TYR A 13 -18.67 -0.78 -1.92
N THR A 14 -17.39 -1.10 -1.94
CA THR A 14 -16.81 -2.20 -2.72
C THR A 14 -15.94 -3.02 -1.79
N ALA A 15 -16.15 -4.33 -1.76
CA ALA A 15 -15.34 -5.28 -0.98
C ALA A 15 -14.60 -6.23 -1.90
N ILE A 16 -13.31 -6.39 -1.66
CA ILE A 16 -12.41 -7.26 -2.43
C ILE A 16 -11.59 -8.15 -1.50
N ASP A 17 -11.03 -9.20 -2.06
CA ASP A 17 -10.13 -10.11 -1.38
C ASP A 17 -8.87 -10.32 -2.23
N LEU A 18 -7.71 -10.15 -1.60
CA LEU A 18 -6.39 -10.45 -2.17
C LEU A 18 -5.94 -11.88 -1.86
N GLY A 19 -6.67 -12.58 -0.98
CA GLY A 19 -6.26 -13.86 -0.43
C GLY A 19 -5.11 -13.71 0.58
N ASN A 20 -4.35 -14.77 0.77
CA ASN A 20 -3.22 -14.73 1.71
C ASN A 20 -2.15 -13.73 1.24
N LEU A 21 -1.73 -12.84 2.14
CA LEU A 21 -0.69 -11.84 1.84
C LEU A 21 0.68 -12.46 1.59
N GLU A 22 0.94 -13.67 2.09
CA GLU A 22 2.17 -14.41 1.78
C GLU A 22 2.26 -14.82 0.31
N ASP A 23 1.13 -14.85 -0.38
CA ASP A 23 1.05 -15.15 -1.81
C ASP A 23 1.14 -13.91 -2.72
N LEU A 24 1.49 -12.74 -2.17
CA LEU A 24 1.57 -11.49 -2.95
C LEU A 24 2.56 -11.58 -4.11
N MET A 25 3.61 -12.39 -4.00
CA MET A 25 4.55 -12.62 -5.11
C MET A 25 3.89 -13.25 -6.35
N ASN A 26 2.70 -13.84 -6.21
CA ASN A 26 1.92 -14.36 -7.33
C ASN A 26 1.09 -13.30 -8.06
N TYR A 27 1.07 -12.06 -7.56
CA TYR A 27 0.55 -10.89 -8.29
C TYR A 27 1.66 -10.29 -9.14
N SER A 28 1.31 -9.85 -10.33
CA SER A 28 2.20 -9.06 -11.15
C SER A 28 1.43 -7.98 -11.91
N LEU A 29 2.14 -6.95 -12.29
CA LEU A 29 1.65 -5.89 -13.16
C LEU A 29 2.67 -5.59 -14.25
N ILE A 30 2.19 -5.10 -15.38
CA ILE A 30 3.05 -4.64 -16.47
C ILE A 30 3.26 -3.14 -16.34
N HIS A 31 4.51 -2.74 -16.19
CA HIS A 31 4.88 -1.33 -16.10
C HIS A 31 4.41 -0.59 -17.37
N PRO A 32 3.67 0.53 -17.26
CA PRO A 32 3.03 1.16 -18.41
C PRO A 32 4.01 1.71 -19.44
N VAL A 33 5.21 2.10 -19.02
CA VAL A 33 6.22 2.73 -19.89
C VAL A 33 7.18 1.70 -20.47
N ASN A 34 7.94 1.00 -19.62
CA ASN A 34 9.00 0.09 -20.07
C ASN A 34 8.54 -1.34 -20.34
N LYS A 35 7.25 -1.64 -20.08
CA LYS A 35 6.61 -2.96 -20.30
C LYS A 35 7.24 -4.11 -19.50
N GLN A 36 8.06 -3.83 -18.51
CA GLN A 36 8.57 -4.84 -17.60
C GLN A 36 7.48 -5.37 -16.68
N GLU A 37 7.51 -6.67 -16.41
CA GLU A 37 6.67 -7.28 -15.39
C GLU A 37 7.26 -6.98 -14.01
N ILE A 38 6.41 -6.49 -13.10
CA ILE A 38 6.73 -6.23 -11.70
C ILE A 38 5.93 -7.22 -10.87
N GLU A 39 6.61 -8.17 -10.26
CA GLU A 39 6.02 -9.15 -9.36
C GLU A 39 5.85 -8.59 -7.95
N GLY A 40 4.93 -9.18 -7.20
CA GLY A 40 4.72 -8.85 -5.79
C GLY A 40 4.05 -7.50 -5.55
N LYS A 41 3.37 -6.95 -6.54
CA LYS A 41 2.69 -5.65 -6.40
C LYS A 41 1.27 -5.69 -6.95
N VAL A 42 0.34 -5.12 -6.17
CA VAL A 42 -1.05 -4.96 -6.57
C VAL A 42 -1.59 -3.61 -6.14
N PHE A 43 -2.18 -2.87 -7.07
CA PHE A 43 -2.86 -1.59 -6.83
C PHE A 43 -4.36 -1.82 -6.63
N LEU A 44 -4.97 -1.07 -5.73
CA LEU A 44 -6.34 -1.30 -5.30
C LEU A 44 -7.35 -0.24 -5.73
N LYS A 45 -6.93 0.95 -6.16
CA LYS A 45 -7.83 2.06 -6.47
C LYS A 45 -8.93 1.66 -7.45
N GLU A 46 -8.59 1.03 -8.57
CA GLU A 46 -9.57 0.60 -9.57
C GLU A 46 -10.50 -0.49 -9.03
N ALA A 47 -9.93 -1.49 -8.35
CA ALA A 47 -10.72 -2.61 -7.81
C ALA A 47 -11.68 -2.18 -6.71
N THR A 48 -11.30 -1.21 -5.89
CA THR A 48 -12.11 -0.68 -4.78
C THR A 48 -12.97 0.52 -5.17
N LYS A 49 -12.69 1.14 -6.33
CA LYS A 49 -13.29 2.41 -6.76
C LYS A 49 -12.99 3.57 -5.80
N ALA A 50 -11.87 3.49 -5.06
CA ALA A 50 -11.45 4.55 -4.17
C ALA A 50 -11.14 5.84 -4.94
N THR A 51 -11.48 6.98 -4.37
CA THR A 51 -11.34 8.30 -5.01
C THR A 51 -10.28 9.18 -4.36
N GLY A 52 -9.97 8.97 -3.09
CA GLY A 52 -9.09 9.82 -2.29
C GLY A 52 -7.67 9.28 -2.12
N SER A 53 -7.42 8.03 -2.44
CA SER A 53 -6.11 7.40 -2.32
C SER A 53 -5.92 6.24 -3.28
N GLU A 54 -4.66 5.96 -3.62
CA GLU A 54 -4.22 4.69 -4.19
C GLU A 54 -3.52 3.89 -3.09
N ILE A 55 -4.04 2.72 -2.78
CA ILE A 55 -3.43 1.79 -1.85
C ILE A 55 -2.81 0.65 -2.67
N SER A 56 -1.57 0.30 -2.35
CA SER A 56 -0.93 -0.89 -2.93
C SER A 56 -0.41 -1.82 -1.83
N PHE A 57 -0.55 -3.12 -2.06
CA PHE A 57 0.18 -4.14 -1.33
C PHE A 57 1.41 -4.55 -2.11
N ASN A 58 2.50 -4.74 -1.41
CA ASN A 58 3.80 -4.99 -2.00
C ASN A 58 4.52 -6.12 -1.25
N ALA A 59 5.17 -7.00 -1.99
CA ALA A 59 6.10 -7.99 -1.47
C ALA A 59 7.47 -7.76 -2.12
N LEU A 60 8.49 -7.60 -1.29
CA LEU A 60 9.88 -7.46 -1.74
C LEU A 60 10.62 -8.75 -1.38
N PRO A 61 11.22 -9.46 -2.35
CA PRO A 61 11.91 -10.72 -2.08
C PRO A 61 12.99 -10.62 -1.00
N PRO A 62 13.39 -11.77 -0.38
CA PRO A 62 14.44 -11.78 0.63
C PRO A 62 15.74 -11.15 0.13
N LYS A 63 16.43 -10.37 0.99
CA LYS A 63 17.74 -9.78 0.70
C LYS A 63 17.80 -8.94 -0.58
N THR A 64 16.67 -8.36 -0.99
CA THR A 64 16.60 -7.48 -2.17
C THR A 64 16.21 -6.07 -1.79
N GLU A 65 16.47 -5.16 -2.70
CA GLU A 65 16.04 -3.76 -2.59
C GLU A 65 15.19 -3.38 -3.80
N GLN A 66 14.36 -2.36 -3.66
CA GLN A 66 13.67 -1.78 -4.78
C GLN A 66 14.70 -1.21 -5.77
N PRO A 67 14.64 -1.56 -7.07
CA PRO A 67 15.74 -1.26 -8.01
C PRO A 67 15.83 0.21 -8.43
N TYR A 68 15.04 1.09 -7.82
CA TYR A 68 15.02 2.52 -8.14
C TYR A 68 14.61 3.35 -6.91
N PHE A 69 15.15 4.57 -6.86
CA PHE A 69 14.65 5.64 -6.02
C PHE A 69 13.71 6.52 -6.83
N HIS A 70 12.69 7.09 -6.21
CA HIS A 70 11.72 7.94 -6.90
C HIS A 70 11.19 9.06 -6.01
N ILE A 71 10.52 10.00 -6.65
CA ILE A 71 9.74 11.08 -6.03
C ILE A 71 8.34 11.08 -6.61
N HIS A 72 7.45 11.82 -5.98
CA HIS A 72 6.17 12.23 -6.55
C HIS A 72 6.13 13.76 -6.72
N TYR A 73 5.25 14.25 -7.57
CA TYR A 73 5.10 15.71 -7.76
C TYR A 73 4.03 16.30 -6.84
N LYS A 74 3.02 15.53 -6.47
CA LYS A 74 1.84 16.02 -5.74
C LYS A 74 1.45 15.15 -4.56
N ASN A 75 1.81 13.87 -4.58
CA ASN A 75 1.32 12.90 -3.63
C ASN A 75 2.38 12.59 -2.57
N GLU A 76 1.93 12.54 -1.32
CA GLU A 76 2.68 11.88 -0.26
C GLU A 76 2.39 10.39 -0.27
N GLU A 77 3.30 9.61 0.27
CA GLU A 77 3.13 8.17 0.49
C GLU A 77 3.36 7.81 1.95
N THR A 78 2.48 6.96 2.48
CA THR A 78 2.68 6.35 3.80
C THR A 78 2.93 4.87 3.61
N TYR A 79 4.11 4.41 4.01
CA TYR A 79 4.53 3.01 4.02
C TYR A 79 4.22 2.40 5.38
N ILE A 80 3.62 1.21 5.39
CA ILE A 80 3.31 0.46 6.60
C ILE A 80 3.89 -0.94 6.44
N ILE A 81 4.86 -1.30 7.29
CA ILE A 81 5.50 -2.61 7.23
C ILE A 81 4.64 -3.63 7.97
N LEU A 82 4.16 -4.64 7.23
CA LEU A 82 3.27 -5.69 7.74
C LEU A 82 4.01 -6.96 8.11
N LYS A 83 5.17 -7.23 7.49
CA LYS A 83 6.02 -8.40 7.76
C LYS A 83 7.45 -8.11 7.31
N GLY A 84 8.43 -8.67 8.02
CA GLY A 84 9.85 -8.54 7.68
C GLY A 84 10.53 -7.35 8.33
N TYR A 85 11.80 -7.16 7.99
CA TYR A 85 12.65 -6.07 8.49
C TYR A 85 13.68 -5.69 7.43
N GLY A 86 14.24 -4.50 7.54
CA GLY A 86 15.23 -4.01 6.60
C GLY A 86 15.52 -2.55 6.81
N PHE A 87 15.69 -1.82 5.71
CA PHE A 87 16.08 -0.41 5.72
C PHE A 87 15.17 0.41 4.83
N PHE A 88 14.93 1.64 5.26
CA PHE A 88 14.28 2.66 4.46
C PHE A 88 15.19 3.86 4.32
N GLN A 89 15.25 4.45 3.16
CA GLN A 89 16.09 5.62 2.89
C GLN A 89 15.27 6.76 2.32
N VAL A 90 15.50 7.96 2.83
CA VAL A 90 14.96 9.21 2.29
C VAL A 90 16.07 10.23 2.21
N ASP A 91 16.26 10.86 1.04
CA ASP A 91 17.22 11.95 0.82
C ASP A 91 18.67 11.62 1.25
N GLY A 92 19.06 10.36 1.13
CA GLY A 92 20.40 9.89 1.50
C GLY A 92 20.55 9.43 2.96
N GLU A 93 19.58 9.71 3.83
CA GLU A 93 19.56 9.22 5.21
C GLU A 93 18.77 7.91 5.29
N TYR A 94 19.32 6.89 5.94
CA TYR A 94 18.65 5.60 6.11
C TYR A 94 18.44 5.23 7.57
N PHE A 95 17.44 4.41 7.81
CA PHE A 95 17.09 3.90 9.14
C PHE A 95 16.48 2.51 9.06
N ASP A 96 16.53 1.80 10.19
CA ASP A 96 15.98 0.46 10.32
C ASP A 96 14.44 0.50 10.31
N ILE A 97 13.84 -0.48 9.63
CA ILE A 97 12.40 -0.71 9.62
C ILE A 97 12.09 -2.16 9.93
N LYS A 98 10.92 -2.41 10.50
CA LYS A 98 10.39 -3.74 10.82
C LYS A 98 8.87 -3.74 10.83
N GLU A 99 8.26 -4.90 11.06
CA GLU A 99 6.82 -5.00 11.30
C GLU A 99 6.34 -3.93 12.29
N GLY A 100 5.29 -3.19 11.92
CA GLY A 100 4.76 -2.08 12.68
C GLY A 100 5.41 -0.71 12.40
N SER A 101 6.50 -0.64 11.63
CA SER A 101 7.07 0.64 11.20
C SER A 101 6.11 1.35 10.25
N VAL A 102 5.94 2.65 10.47
CA VAL A 102 5.12 3.53 9.62
C VAL A 102 5.96 4.73 9.19
N ILE A 103 6.09 4.94 7.89
CA ILE A 103 6.92 6.00 7.32
C ILE A 103 6.07 6.85 6.38
N ARG A 104 5.87 8.10 6.69
CA ARG A 104 5.29 9.08 5.77
C ARG A 104 6.40 9.81 5.02
N VAL A 105 6.34 9.84 3.71
CA VAL A 105 7.28 10.56 2.84
C VAL A 105 6.54 11.65 2.08
N ALA A 106 7.03 12.88 2.17
CA ALA A 106 6.54 14.01 1.38
C ALA A 106 6.80 13.77 -0.13
N PRO A 107 6.08 14.45 -1.03
CA PRO A 107 6.21 14.22 -2.47
C PRO A 107 7.66 14.25 -2.97
N GLU A 108 8.42 15.26 -2.62
CA GLU A 108 9.79 15.49 -3.10
C GLU A 108 10.86 14.59 -2.44
N GLY A 109 10.53 13.87 -1.37
CA GLY A 109 11.47 12.98 -0.69
C GLY A 109 11.93 11.85 -1.62
N ILE A 110 13.22 11.77 -1.91
CA ILE A 110 13.82 10.71 -2.72
C ILE A 110 13.89 9.46 -1.86
N ARG A 111 13.04 8.43 -2.15
CA ARG A 111 12.89 7.26 -1.28
C ARG A 111 13.23 5.94 -1.94
N GLY A 112 13.66 5.02 -1.09
CA GLY A 112 13.90 3.62 -1.43
C GLY A 112 13.75 2.71 -0.22
N ILE A 113 13.50 1.44 -0.46
CA ILE A 113 13.29 0.41 0.56
C ILE A 113 14.11 -0.84 0.25
N LYS A 114 14.66 -1.47 1.28
CA LYS A 114 15.43 -2.70 1.20
C LYS A 114 14.93 -3.73 2.22
N ASN A 115 14.71 -4.94 1.75
CA ASN A 115 14.43 -6.09 2.59
C ASN A 115 15.74 -6.77 3.03
N ASP A 116 15.99 -6.83 4.32
CA ASP A 116 17.15 -7.54 4.90
C ASP A 116 16.76 -8.84 5.62
N SER A 117 15.48 -9.21 5.55
CA SER A 117 14.99 -10.47 6.13
C SER A 117 15.21 -11.67 5.19
N GLU A 118 15.11 -12.88 5.77
CA GLU A 118 15.23 -14.15 5.05
C GLU A 118 13.95 -14.55 4.32
N GLU A 119 12.86 -13.81 4.52
CA GLU A 119 11.57 -14.00 3.86
C GLU A 119 11.17 -12.73 3.11
N ALA A 120 10.12 -12.81 2.30
CA ALA A 120 9.57 -11.64 1.63
C ALA A 120 9.09 -10.61 2.67
N MET A 121 9.50 -9.36 2.49
CA MET A 121 8.94 -8.23 3.23
C MET A 121 7.59 -7.85 2.62
N ILE A 122 6.57 -7.75 3.46
CA ILE A 122 5.23 -7.33 3.04
C ILE A 122 4.96 -5.94 3.60
N TYR A 123 4.58 -5.02 2.74
CA TYR A 123 4.25 -3.67 3.13
C TYR A 123 3.11 -3.10 2.29
N LEU A 124 2.40 -2.18 2.90
CA LEU A 124 1.31 -1.43 2.32
C LEU A 124 1.77 0.00 2.08
N VAL A 125 1.38 0.56 0.95
CA VAL A 125 1.62 1.97 0.63
C VAL A 125 0.29 2.65 0.40
N VAL A 126 0.05 3.74 1.12
CA VAL A 126 -1.08 4.65 0.91
C VAL A 126 -0.55 5.89 0.23
N GLN A 127 -0.97 6.13 -1.00
CA GLN A 127 -0.64 7.32 -1.77
C GLN A 127 -1.86 8.24 -1.85
N SER A 128 -1.70 9.49 -1.44
CA SER A 128 -2.75 10.51 -1.48
C SER A 128 -2.15 11.89 -1.75
N LYS A 129 -2.95 12.80 -2.28
CA LYS A 129 -2.49 14.16 -2.51
C LYS A 129 -2.13 14.84 -1.20
N GLU A 130 -0.94 15.42 -1.12
CA GLU A 130 -0.49 16.17 0.05
C GLU A 130 -1.46 17.30 0.41
N ASN A 131 -1.69 17.49 1.70
CA ASN A 131 -2.61 18.51 2.24
C ASN A 131 -4.07 18.40 1.75
N SER A 132 -4.51 17.22 1.33
CA SER A 132 -5.88 17.03 0.84
C SER A 132 -6.89 16.65 1.93
N LEU A 133 -6.43 16.23 3.10
CA LEU A 133 -7.28 15.86 4.23
C LEU A 133 -7.70 17.11 5.00
N GLU A 134 -8.93 17.54 4.83
CA GLU A 134 -9.46 18.77 5.45
C GLU A 134 -9.97 18.52 6.87
N GLU A 135 -10.75 17.44 7.06
CA GLU A 135 -11.29 17.03 8.35
C GLU A 135 -10.77 15.63 8.73
N TYR A 136 -10.13 15.52 9.89
CA TYR A 136 -9.58 14.26 10.40
C TYR A 136 -10.01 13.95 11.84
N THR A 137 -10.99 14.71 12.34
CA THR A 137 -11.56 14.58 13.67
C THR A 137 -12.96 13.99 13.61
N THR A 138 -13.63 13.91 14.76
CA THR A 138 -15.04 13.49 14.85
C THR A 138 -16.02 14.45 14.17
N ASN A 139 -15.58 15.63 13.72
CA ASN A 139 -16.42 16.61 13.02
C ASN A 139 -16.91 16.14 11.65
N ASP A 140 -16.21 15.19 11.01
CA ASP A 140 -16.61 14.59 9.73
C ASP A 140 -17.50 13.35 9.92
N GLY A 141 -17.90 13.02 11.13
CA GLY A 141 -18.67 11.80 11.39
C GLY A 141 -19.75 11.99 12.43
N GLU A 142 -20.76 11.15 12.36
CA GLU A 142 -21.79 11.04 13.39
C GLU A 142 -22.13 9.58 13.70
N ARG A 143 -22.61 9.33 14.90
CA ARG A 143 -23.15 8.01 15.28
C ARG A 143 -24.59 7.90 14.81
N VAL A 144 -24.90 6.86 14.06
CA VAL A 144 -26.25 6.60 13.56
C VAL A 144 -26.80 5.37 14.28
N PRO A 145 -28.00 5.42 14.86
CA PRO A 145 -28.67 4.24 15.40
C PRO A 145 -28.92 3.22 14.29
N PHE A 146 -28.45 1.99 14.48
CA PHE A 146 -28.61 0.93 13.51
C PHE A 146 -28.62 -0.46 14.18
N GLU A 147 -29.49 -1.35 13.73
CA GLU A 147 -29.54 -2.73 14.19
C GLU A 147 -28.56 -3.58 13.40
N PRO A 148 -27.51 -4.12 14.03
CA PRO A 148 -26.52 -4.96 13.32
C PRO A 148 -27.15 -6.26 12.84
N LYS A 149 -26.77 -6.69 11.64
CA LYS A 149 -27.23 -7.95 11.03
C LYS A 149 -26.01 -8.83 10.73
N TRP A 150 -25.46 -9.43 11.77
CA TRP A 150 -24.37 -10.40 11.63
C TRP A 150 -24.93 -11.80 11.36
N LYS A 151 -24.15 -12.65 10.68
CA LYS A 151 -24.44 -14.08 10.67
C LYS A 151 -24.18 -14.65 12.06
N GLU A 152 -25.08 -15.48 12.54
CA GLU A 152 -24.90 -16.28 13.75
C GLU A 152 -23.91 -17.43 13.51
#